data_e348db32fe76c21308345c92b46af105
#
_entry.id   e348db32fe76c21308345c92b46af105
#
_cell.length_a   1.000
_cell.length_b   1.000
_cell.length_c   1.000
_cell.angle_alpha   90.00
_cell.angle_beta   90.00
_cell.angle_gamma   90.00
#
_symmetry.space_group_name_H-M   'P 1'
#
loop_
_entity.id
_entity.type
_entity.pdbx_description
1 polymer ?
#
loop_
_entity_poly.entity_id
_entity_poly.type
_entity_poly.pdbx_seq_one_letter_code
_entity_poly.pdbx_strand_id
1 'polypeptide(L)'
;MKAIVLNEAGGVDKLIYQDIEKPVLKSGEILVKTKDIGMNPMDVLIRSNEQLLTLFIGKERPAVLGWDIAGDVVETADDVTDFAIGDAVFGLTHGKGYAEYVAVKTDIIAHKPDNTSYQEAAAVPVVGIAAWEALIKFGNVKKGDRVLIHAASGGVGYMAVQLAKHLGATVIATSSGKNRDFVLSLGADQHIDYTAEKFYEVVNDVDFVLDPIGGETRMQSINVVKKGGTIVSIVPMNYEAAEEKAREKGVNLVIQRGRGNKEEIESLAGLLRQGILKVHISGVYPFTQMADAHLQIASKRTVGKIVVEL
;
A
#
# COMPACT_ATOMS: atom_id res chain seq x y z
N MET A 1 -1.44 23.50 14.53
CA MET A 1 -1.92 22.89 13.29
C MET A 1 -3.04 21.90 13.59
N LYS A 2 -3.93 21.64 12.65
CA LYS A 2 -4.96 20.60 12.81
C LYS A 2 -4.40 19.22 12.56
N ALA A 3 -4.88 18.24 13.34
CA ALA A 3 -4.55 16.83 13.17
C ALA A 3 -5.71 15.94 13.65
N ILE A 4 -5.72 14.69 13.18
CA ILE A 4 -6.56 13.62 13.73
C ILE A 4 -5.69 12.79 14.67
N VAL A 5 -6.04 12.74 15.93
CA VAL A 5 -5.24 12.10 16.96
C VAL A 5 -5.99 10.99 17.68
N LEU A 6 -5.22 10.11 18.34
CA LEU A 6 -5.69 9.04 19.19
C LEU A 6 -5.06 9.17 20.58
N ASN A 7 -5.87 9.21 21.63
CA ASN A 7 -5.40 9.10 23.01
C ASN A 7 -5.27 7.64 23.47
N GLU A 8 -6.04 6.76 22.86
CA GLU A 8 -6.07 5.31 23.07
C GLU A 8 -6.55 4.60 21.81
N ALA A 9 -6.25 3.32 21.66
CA ALA A 9 -6.79 2.51 20.59
C ALA A 9 -8.30 2.23 20.80
N GLY A 10 -9.03 2.04 19.70
CA GLY A 10 -10.46 1.75 19.82
C GLY A 10 -11.23 1.89 18.52
N GLY A 11 -12.50 2.25 18.63
CA GLY A 11 -13.41 2.52 17.52
C GLY A 11 -13.07 3.81 16.77
N VAL A 12 -13.86 4.14 15.74
CA VAL A 12 -13.70 5.40 14.98
C VAL A 12 -13.99 6.63 15.82
N ASP A 13 -14.73 6.49 16.91
CA ASP A 13 -15.00 7.50 17.94
C ASP A 13 -13.74 7.99 18.67
N LYS A 14 -12.64 7.24 18.58
CA LYS A 14 -11.33 7.62 19.15
C LYS A 14 -10.52 8.53 18.24
N LEU A 15 -10.93 8.73 17.00
CA LEU A 15 -10.31 9.67 16.07
C LEU A 15 -10.78 11.09 16.40
N ILE A 16 -9.90 11.88 17.02
CA ILE A 16 -10.23 13.23 17.53
C ILE A 16 -9.57 14.27 16.64
N TYR A 17 -10.37 15.16 16.05
CA TYR A 17 -9.89 16.33 15.33
C TYR A 17 -9.57 17.46 16.32
N GLN A 18 -8.29 17.84 16.42
CA GLN A 18 -7.85 18.87 17.37
C GLN A 18 -6.62 19.65 16.87
N ASP A 19 -6.28 20.69 17.59
CA ASP A 19 -5.02 21.42 17.41
C ASP A 19 -3.88 20.72 18.15
N ILE A 20 -2.74 20.61 17.45
CA ILE A 20 -1.46 20.16 18.03
C ILE A 20 -0.34 21.11 17.61
N GLU A 21 0.82 21.01 18.24
CA GLU A 21 2.01 21.75 17.84
C GLU A 21 2.50 21.32 16.47
N LYS A 22 3.01 22.27 15.70
CA LYS A 22 3.66 22.01 14.43
C LYS A 22 4.99 21.29 14.67
N PRO A 23 5.33 20.25 13.90
CA PRO A 23 6.59 19.55 14.12
C PRO A 23 7.80 20.44 13.81
N VAL A 24 8.88 20.26 14.56
CA VAL A 24 10.18 20.87 14.31
C VAL A 24 11.02 19.89 13.48
N LEU A 25 11.64 20.40 12.43
CA LEU A 25 12.50 19.59 11.55
C LEU A 25 13.75 19.08 12.25
N LYS A 26 14.13 17.87 11.91
CA LYS A 26 15.41 17.27 12.23
C LYS A 26 16.28 17.20 10.98
N SER A 27 17.58 16.91 11.13
CA SER A 27 18.51 16.65 10.03
C SER A 27 17.92 15.62 9.04
N GLY A 28 17.97 15.92 7.74
CA GLY A 28 17.46 15.12 6.63
C GLY A 28 15.93 15.11 6.48
N GLU A 29 15.22 16.05 7.13
CA GLU A 29 13.76 16.15 7.05
C GLU A 29 13.33 17.40 6.25
N ILE A 30 12.16 17.27 5.63
CA ILE A 30 11.39 18.37 5.04
C ILE A 30 10.03 18.47 5.74
N LEU A 31 9.48 19.67 5.79
CA LEU A 31 8.12 19.91 6.26
C LEU A 31 7.18 20.00 5.07
N VAL A 32 6.25 19.06 5.00
CA VAL A 32 5.23 19.00 3.96
C VAL A 32 3.92 19.57 4.49
N LYS A 33 3.35 20.56 3.78
CA LYS A 33 1.96 20.96 3.96
C LYS A 33 1.10 19.95 3.21
N THR A 34 0.43 19.07 3.93
CA THR A 34 -0.38 17.99 3.38
C THR A 34 -1.57 18.53 2.59
N LYS A 35 -1.81 17.97 1.43
CA LYS A 35 -3.01 18.20 0.60
C LYS A 35 -3.93 16.99 0.65
N ASP A 36 -3.35 15.79 0.52
CA ASP A 36 -4.08 14.54 0.47
C ASP A 36 -3.35 13.44 1.24
N ILE A 37 -4.12 12.54 1.83
CA ILE A 37 -3.68 11.40 2.63
C ILE A 37 -4.26 10.12 2.03
N GLY A 38 -3.41 9.14 1.72
CA GLY A 38 -3.87 7.83 1.26
C GLY A 38 -4.22 6.92 2.43
N MET A 39 -5.38 6.28 2.36
CA MET A 39 -5.89 5.38 3.40
C MET A 39 -5.48 3.94 3.18
N ASN A 40 -5.18 3.22 4.26
CA ASN A 40 -4.74 1.83 4.22
C ASN A 40 -5.45 0.94 5.26
N PRO A 41 -5.64 -0.37 5.00
CA PRO A 41 -6.16 -1.30 5.99
C PRO A 41 -5.34 -1.34 7.29
N MET A 42 -4.04 -1.05 7.21
CA MET A 42 -3.13 -0.98 8.36
C MET A 42 -3.54 0.15 9.33
N ASP A 43 -4.06 1.27 8.82
CA ASP A 43 -4.56 2.38 9.65
C ASP A 43 -5.68 1.90 10.59
N VAL A 44 -6.60 1.08 10.05
CA VAL A 44 -7.71 0.53 10.83
C VAL A 44 -7.22 -0.47 11.87
N LEU A 45 -6.28 -1.35 11.50
CA LEU A 45 -5.70 -2.34 12.41
C LEU A 45 -4.97 -1.67 13.57
N ILE A 46 -4.14 -0.69 13.29
CA ILE A 46 -3.35 0.02 14.30
C ILE A 46 -4.24 0.86 15.19
N ARG A 47 -5.22 1.58 14.62
CA ARG A 47 -6.19 2.34 15.41
C ARG A 47 -6.94 1.46 16.42
N SER A 48 -7.31 0.24 16.03
CA SER A 48 -8.16 -0.64 16.83
C SER A 48 -7.42 -1.52 17.85
N ASN A 49 -6.07 -1.49 17.88
CA ASN A 49 -5.28 -2.38 18.71
C ASN A 49 -4.13 -1.62 19.41
N GLU A 50 -4.16 -1.55 20.75
CA GLU A 50 -3.19 -0.80 21.54
C GLU A 50 -1.76 -1.34 21.41
N GLN A 51 -1.58 -2.64 21.25
CA GLN A 51 -0.26 -3.22 21.05
C GLN A 51 0.33 -2.80 19.70
N LEU A 52 -0.48 -2.81 18.64
CA LEU A 52 -0.06 -2.34 17.33
C LEU A 52 0.16 -0.83 17.32
N LEU A 53 -0.71 -0.06 17.97
CA LEU A 53 -0.54 1.39 18.10
C LEU A 53 0.79 1.73 18.79
N THR A 54 1.10 1.04 19.88
CA THR A 54 2.38 1.21 20.59
C THR A 54 3.57 0.74 19.76
N LEU A 55 3.44 -0.37 19.05
CA LEU A 55 4.53 -0.93 18.23
C LEU A 55 4.90 -0.01 17.05
N PHE A 56 3.91 0.55 16.35
CA PHE A 56 4.13 1.33 15.12
C PHE A 56 4.31 2.83 15.37
N ILE A 57 3.64 3.39 16.37
CA ILE A 57 3.64 4.85 16.62
C ILE A 57 4.42 5.21 17.88
N GLY A 58 4.52 4.29 18.82
CA GLY A 58 5.15 4.54 20.13
C GLY A 58 4.14 4.67 21.26
N LYS A 59 4.65 4.96 22.46
CA LYS A 59 3.85 5.08 23.70
C LYS A 59 3.33 6.49 23.94
N GLU A 60 3.90 7.48 23.27
CA GLU A 60 3.50 8.89 23.46
C GLU A 60 2.07 9.11 22.97
N ARG A 61 1.33 9.93 23.72
CA ARG A 61 -0.04 10.33 23.41
C ARG A 61 -0.16 11.86 23.48
N PRO A 62 -0.99 12.50 22.65
CA PRO A 62 -1.81 11.87 21.60
C PRO A 62 -0.97 11.34 20.43
N ALA A 63 -1.37 10.18 19.88
CA ALA A 63 -0.76 9.57 18.70
C ALA A 63 -1.41 10.07 17.42
N VAL A 64 -0.62 10.25 16.35
CA VAL A 64 -1.09 10.58 15.01
C VAL A 64 -0.78 9.42 14.08
N LEU A 65 -1.78 8.92 13.34
CA LEU A 65 -1.63 7.86 12.33
C LEU A 65 -1.31 8.43 10.94
N GLY A 66 -1.38 7.57 9.94
CA GLY A 66 -1.24 7.91 8.52
C GLY A 66 0.15 7.60 7.96
N TRP A 67 0.19 6.96 6.81
CA TRP A 67 1.43 6.51 6.17
C TRP A 67 1.68 7.15 4.82
N ASP A 68 0.63 7.45 4.07
CA ASP A 68 0.71 7.99 2.70
C ASP A 68 0.31 9.45 2.69
N ILE A 69 1.16 10.32 2.15
CA ILE A 69 0.82 11.74 1.94
C ILE A 69 1.22 12.22 0.55
N ALA A 70 0.56 13.28 0.11
CA ALA A 70 1.02 14.19 -0.93
C ALA A 70 0.77 15.64 -0.51
N GLY A 71 1.65 16.55 -0.89
CA GLY A 71 1.56 17.97 -0.50
C GLY A 71 2.74 18.78 -1.02
N ASP A 72 2.88 19.99 -0.48
CA ASP A 72 3.91 20.95 -0.86
C ASP A 72 4.95 21.08 0.24
N VAL A 73 6.22 21.12 -0.14
CA VAL A 73 7.34 21.44 0.77
C VAL A 73 7.22 22.90 1.22
N VAL A 74 7.18 23.13 2.52
CA VAL A 74 7.09 24.49 3.09
C VAL A 74 8.31 24.89 3.93
N GLU A 75 9.16 23.90 4.30
CA GLU A 75 10.39 24.12 5.04
C GLU A 75 11.34 22.94 4.77
N THR A 76 12.64 23.17 4.76
CA THR A 76 13.69 22.14 4.63
C THR A 76 14.69 22.28 5.77
N ALA A 77 15.23 21.17 6.27
CA ALA A 77 16.39 21.23 7.15
C ALA A 77 17.63 21.71 6.37
N ASP A 78 18.60 22.31 7.07
CA ASP A 78 19.78 22.95 6.46
C ASP A 78 20.63 22.00 5.61
N ASP A 79 20.59 20.70 5.92
CA ASP A 79 21.35 19.65 5.25
C ASP A 79 20.61 19.00 4.06
N VAL A 80 19.37 19.43 3.77
CA VAL A 80 18.59 18.95 2.63
C VAL A 80 18.88 19.78 1.39
N THR A 81 19.31 19.13 0.30
CA THR A 81 19.71 19.78 -0.97
C THR A 81 18.87 19.33 -2.17
N ASP A 82 18.14 18.24 -2.05
CA ASP A 82 17.38 17.58 -3.14
C ASP A 82 15.89 17.96 -3.17
N PHE A 83 15.45 18.82 -2.22
CA PHE A 83 14.12 19.40 -2.18
C PHE A 83 14.16 20.88 -1.85
N ALA A 84 13.26 21.68 -2.45
CA ALA A 84 13.13 23.09 -2.24
C ALA A 84 11.71 23.45 -1.77
N ILE A 85 11.58 24.62 -1.10
CA ILE A 85 10.25 25.16 -0.74
C ILE A 85 9.44 25.39 -2.02
N GLY A 86 8.22 24.88 -2.03
CA GLY A 86 7.29 24.91 -3.16
C GLY A 86 7.27 23.63 -3.99
N ASP A 87 8.19 22.69 -3.76
CA ASP A 87 8.17 21.41 -4.47
C ASP A 87 6.92 20.61 -4.10
N ALA A 88 6.23 20.10 -5.11
CA ALA A 88 5.15 19.15 -4.95
C ALA A 88 5.72 17.74 -4.73
N VAL A 89 5.37 17.08 -3.62
CA VAL A 89 5.94 15.80 -3.21
C VAL A 89 4.90 14.81 -2.77
N PHE A 90 5.28 13.52 -2.76
CA PHE A 90 4.48 12.43 -2.22
C PHE A 90 5.39 11.33 -1.65
N GLY A 91 4.87 10.55 -0.72
CA GLY A 91 5.61 9.41 -0.18
C GLY A 91 5.09 8.92 1.17
N LEU A 92 5.97 8.21 1.89
CA LEU A 92 5.66 7.61 3.18
C LEU A 92 6.00 8.56 4.34
N THR A 93 5.32 8.37 5.48
CA THR A 93 5.55 9.17 6.70
C THR A 93 5.97 8.34 7.91
N HIS A 94 5.89 7.02 7.81
CA HIS A 94 6.07 6.11 8.96
C HIS A 94 5.20 6.45 10.19
N GLY A 95 3.95 6.87 9.96
CA GLY A 95 3.03 7.47 10.92
C GLY A 95 3.07 8.99 10.85
N LYS A 96 2.15 9.67 11.57
CA LYS A 96 2.00 11.14 11.65
C LYS A 96 1.41 11.80 10.40
N GLY A 97 0.94 11.04 9.41
CA GLY A 97 0.36 11.58 8.17
C GLY A 97 -1.00 12.27 8.34
N TYR A 98 -1.74 12.00 9.42
CA TYR A 98 -3.06 12.59 9.66
C TYR A 98 -2.97 14.00 10.25
N ALA A 99 -2.26 14.89 9.58
CA ALA A 99 -2.00 16.25 10.03
C ALA A 99 -1.81 17.22 8.85
N GLU A 100 -2.11 18.52 9.08
CA GLU A 100 -1.89 19.57 8.09
C GLU A 100 -0.42 19.76 7.69
N TYR A 101 0.51 19.46 8.62
CA TYR A 101 1.94 19.56 8.37
C TYR A 101 2.64 18.33 8.90
N VAL A 102 3.50 17.74 8.10
CA VAL A 102 4.23 16.51 8.45
C VAL A 102 5.72 16.70 8.18
N ALA A 103 6.55 16.47 9.22
CA ALA A 103 7.98 16.37 9.05
C ALA A 103 8.33 14.96 8.59
N VAL A 104 8.96 14.82 7.43
CA VAL A 104 9.29 13.55 6.81
C VAL A 104 10.75 13.53 6.34
N LYS A 105 11.38 12.36 6.41
CA LYS A 105 12.72 12.16 5.86
C LYS A 105 12.68 12.11 4.34
N THR A 106 13.72 12.64 3.72
CA THR A 106 13.85 12.70 2.26
C THR A 106 14.08 11.33 1.60
N ASP A 107 14.47 10.31 2.37
CA ASP A 107 14.74 8.95 1.87
C ASP A 107 13.49 8.11 1.54
N ILE A 108 12.29 8.64 1.82
CA ILE A 108 11.01 7.97 1.55
C ILE A 108 9.99 8.88 0.85
N ILE A 109 10.48 10.00 0.29
CA ILE A 109 9.69 11.00 -0.45
C ILE A 109 10.25 11.16 -1.86
N ALA A 110 9.38 11.41 -2.83
CA ALA A 110 9.74 11.76 -4.20
C ALA A 110 8.97 12.99 -4.67
N HIS A 111 9.49 13.65 -5.70
CA HIS A 111 8.76 14.68 -6.43
C HIS A 111 7.51 14.10 -7.10
N LYS A 112 6.38 14.74 -6.89
CA LYS A 112 5.12 14.38 -7.53
C LYS A 112 5.23 14.65 -9.04
N PRO A 113 4.92 13.67 -9.92
CA PRO A 113 4.88 13.93 -11.35
C PRO A 113 3.81 14.97 -11.72
N ASP A 114 4.09 15.84 -12.71
CA ASP A 114 3.18 16.91 -13.13
C ASP A 114 1.84 16.38 -13.67
N ASN A 115 1.85 15.20 -14.27
CA ASN A 115 0.66 14.53 -14.80
C ASN A 115 -0.12 13.72 -13.77
N THR A 116 0.18 13.89 -12.47
CA THR A 116 -0.46 13.16 -11.36
C THR A 116 -1.03 14.19 -10.39
N SER A 117 -2.30 14.08 -10.00
CA SER A 117 -2.91 14.92 -8.96
C SER A 117 -2.36 14.58 -7.58
N TYR A 118 -2.58 15.45 -6.56
CA TYR A 118 -2.19 15.12 -5.18
C TYR A 118 -2.96 13.91 -4.64
N GLN A 119 -4.24 13.78 -4.98
CA GLN A 119 -5.07 12.64 -4.62
C GLN A 119 -4.49 11.33 -5.17
N GLU A 120 -4.14 11.31 -6.48
CA GLU A 120 -3.50 10.15 -7.11
C GLU A 120 -2.14 9.86 -6.48
N ALA A 121 -1.33 10.87 -6.25
CA ALA A 121 -0.01 10.72 -5.65
C ALA A 121 -0.09 10.15 -4.22
N ALA A 122 -1.00 10.66 -3.38
CA ALA A 122 -1.22 10.15 -2.03
C ALA A 122 -1.73 8.70 -2.01
N ALA A 123 -2.39 8.24 -3.09
CA ALA A 123 -2.93 6.88 -3.18
C ALA A 123 -1.86 5.82 -3.50
N VAL A 124 -0.60 6.17 -3.73
CA VAL A 124 0.42 5.25 -4.29
C VAL A 124 1.39 4.67 -3.25
N PRO A 125 1.96 5.41 -2.29
CA PRO A 125 3.20 5.01 -1.63
C PRO A 125 3.16 3.61 -0.99
N VAL A 126 2.29 3.37 -0.01
CA VAL A 126 2.22 2.07 0.69
C VAL A 126 1.91 0.93 -0.27
N VAL A 127 0.90 1.08 -1.12
CA VAL A 127 0.44 -0.01 -1.99
C VAL A 127 1.36 -0.24 -3.19
N GLY A 128 1.94 0.84 -3.71
CA GLY A 128 2.91 0.79 -4.81
C GLY A 128 4.22 0.14 -4.37
N ILE A 129 4.76 0.55 -3.22
CA ILE A 129 5.96 -0.06 -2.63
C ILE A 129 5.71 -1.53 -2.31
N ALA A 130 4.55 -1.86 -1.71
CA ALA A 130 4.23 -3.26 -1.43
C ALA A 130 4.17 -4.11 -2.70
N ALA A 131 3.58 -3.61 -3.78
CA ALA A 131 3.54 -4.31 -5.07
C ALA A 131 4.92 -4.40 -5.73
N TRP A 132 5.70 -3.32 -5.69
CA TRP A 132 7.07 -3.26 -6.22
C TRP A 132 7.99 -4.26 -5.53
N GLU A 133 8.08 -4.19 -4.21
CA GLU A 133 8.91 -5.13 -3.44
C GLU A 133 8.48 -6.58 -3.67
N ALA A 134 7.17 -6.86 -3.68
CA ALA A 134 6.67 -8.21 -3.89
C ALA A 134 7.09 -8.79 -5.23
N LEU A 135 6.90 -8.04 -6.31
CA LEU A 135 7.14 -8.53 -7.67
C LEU A 135 8.62 -8.49 -8.05
N ILE A 136 9.33 -7.40 -7.70
CA ILE A 136 10.68 -7.15 -8.18
C ILE A 136 11.72 -7.64 -7.17
N LYS A 137 11.64 -7.16 -5.93
CA LYS A 137 12.67 -7.43 -4.91
C LYS A 137 12.64 -8.86 -4.38
N PHE A 138 11.46 -9.38 -4.05
CA PHE A 138 11.29 -10.71 -3.48
C PHE A 138 10.90 -11.76 -4.50
N GLY A 139 10.04 -11.39 -5.46
CA GLY A 139 9.51 -12.30 -6.46
C GLY A 139 10.44 -12.49 -7.67
N ASN A 140 11.28 -11.48 -7.97
CA ASN A 140 12.15 -11.46 -9.15
C ASN A 140 11.39 -11.85 -10.44
N VAL A 141 10.16 -11.33 -10.56
CA VAL A 141 9.25 -11.62 -11.68
C VAL A 141 9.86 -11.13 -12.99
N LYS A 142 9.81 -11.98 -14.03
CA LYS A 142 10.43 -11.74 -15.33
C LYS A 142 9.41 -11.86 -16.45
N LYS A 143 9.81 -11.36 -17.61
CA LYS A 143 9.06 -11.53 -18.86
C LYS A 143 8.81 -13.02 -19.13
N GLY A 144 7.54 -13.36 -19.36
CA GLY A 144 7.08 -14.72 -19.63
C GLY A 144 6.64 -15.50 -18.40
N ASP A 145 6.91 -15.02 -17.18
CA ASP A 145 6.42 -15.67 -15.96
C ASP A 145 4.89 -15.66 -15.90
N ARG A 146 4.32 -16.72 -15.35
CA ARG A 146 2.90 -16.82 -15.00
C ARG A 146 2.71 -16.38 -13.55
N VAL A 147 1.98 -15.30 -13.37
CA VAL A 147 1.81 -14.62 -12.07
C VAL A 147 0.35 -14.70 -11.63
N LEU A 148 0.11 -15.19 -10.42
CA LEU A 148 -1.21 -15.16 -9.78
C LEU A 148 -1.25 -14.03 -8.75
N ILE A 149 -2.22 -13.12 -8.91
CA ILE A 149 -2.43 -12.01 -8.00
C ILE A 149 -3.79 -12.15 -7.33
N HIS A 150 -3.77 -12.36 -6.01
CA HIS A 150 -5.00 -12.39 -5.22
C HIS A 150 -5.46 -10.98 -4.84
N ALA A 151 -6.78 -10.83 -4.58
CA ALA A 151 -7.41 -9.54 -4.29
C ALA A 151 -7.03 -8.45 -5.29
N ALA A 152 -7.01 -8.77 -6.57
CA ALA A 152 -6.51 -7.94 -7.66
C ALA A 152 -7.25 -6.59 -7.83
N SER A 153 -8.44 -6.43 -7.30
CA SER A 153 -9.17 -5.15 -7.29
C SER A 153 -8.87 -4.27 -6.07
N GLY A 154 -8.14 -4.78 -5.07
CA GLY A 154 -7.75 -4.03 -3.87
C GLY A 154 -6.48 -3.20 -4.08
N GLY A 155 -6.11 -2.38 -3.08
CA GLY A 155 -5.03 -1.40 -3.18
C GLY A 155 -3.69 -1.95 -3.67
N VAL A 156 -3.16 -3.02 -3.08
CA VAL A 156 -1.90 -3.64 -3.55
C VAL A 156 -2.10 -4.41 -4.84
N GLY A 157 -3.24 -5.13 -4.96
CA GLY A 157 -3.52 -6.01 -6.09
C GLY A 157 -3.59 -5.26 -7.43
N TYR A 158 -4.31 -4.11 -7.48
CA TYR A 158 -4.45 -3.37 -8.73
C TYR A 158 -3.14 -2.72 -9.21
N MET A 159 -2.27 -2.33 -8.28
CA MET A 159 -0.91 -1.88 -8.61
C MET A 159 -0.06 -3.06 -9.11
N ALA A 160 -0.15 -4.21 -8.45
CA ALA A 160 0.61 -5.41 -8.80
C ALA A 160 0.23 -5.95 -10.19
N VAL A 161 -1.05 -5.91 -10.59
CA VAL A 161 -1.48 -6.31 -11.93
C VAL A 161 -0.77 -5.47 -12.99
N GLN A 162 -0.78 -4.13 -12.85
CA GLN A 162 -0.16 -3.22 -13.79
C GLN A 162 1.37 -3.40 -13.86
N LEU A 163 2.02 -3.53 -12.69
CA LEU A 163 3.46 -3.77 -12.62
C LEU A 163 3.86 -5.11 -13.24
N ALA A 164 3.14 -6.20 -12.95
CA ALA A 164 3.42 -7.51 -13.53
C ALA A 164 3.26 -7.50 -15.05
N LYS A 165 2.26 -6.81 -15.57
CA LYS A 165 2.10 -6.60 -17.02
C LYS A 165 3.23 -5.79 -17.61
N HIS A 166 3.67 -4.73 -16.95
CA HIS A 166 4.83 -3.94 -17.38
C HIS A 166 6.11 -4.79 -17.44
N LEU A 167 6.30 -5.71 -16.51
CA LEU A 167 7.41 -6.67 -16.50
C LEU A 167 7.28 -7.76 -17.60
N GLY A 168 6.17 -7.81 -18.31
CA GLY A 168 5.92 -8.77 -19.39
C GLY A 168 5.43 -10.14 -18.92
N ALA A 169 4.87 -10.23 -17.73
CA ALA A 169 4.28 -11.46 -17.20
C ALA A 169 2.89 -11.74 -17.79
N THR A 170 2.48 -13.01 -17.75
CA THR A 170 1.09 -13.44 -17.94
C THR A 170 0.39 -13.40 -16.59
N VAL A 171 -0.61 -12.54 -16.44
CA VAL A 171 -1.26 -12.24 -15.15
C VAL A 171 -2.61 -12.94 -15.03
N ILE A 172 -2.72 -13.82 -14.03
CA ILE A 172 -3.96 -14.41 -13.55
C ILE A 172 -4.36 -13.66 -12.29
N ALA A 173 -5.59 -13.17 -12.23
CA ALA A 173 -6.03 -12.28 -11.16
C ALA A 173 -7.32 -12.77 -10.51
N THR A 174 -7.38 -12.79 -9.16
CA THR A 174 -8.60 -13.14 -8.45
C THR A 174 -9.26 -11.90 -7.85
N SER A 175 -10.54 -11.74 -8.07
CA SER A 175 -11.42 -10.78 -7.38
C SER A 175 -12.85 -11.28 -7.40
N SER A 176 -13.81 -10.54 -6.81
CA SER A 176 -15.23 -10.84 -7.03
C SER A 176 -15.65 -10.53 -8.46
N GLY A 177 -16.64 -11.26 -9.00
CA GLY A 177 -17.10 -11.14 -10.38
C GLY A 177 -17.50 -9.72 -10.80
N LYS A 178 -18.07 -8.93 -9.86
CA LYS A 178 -18.41 -7.52 -10.10
C LYS A 178 -17.21 -6.62 -10.45
N ASN A 179 -15.99 -7.04 -10.11
CA ASN A 179 -14.76 -6.29 -10.37
C ASN A 179 -13.99 -6.84 -11.60
N ARG A 180 -14.57 -7.78 -12.34
CA ARG A 180 -13.94 -8.44 -13.50
C ARG A 180 -13.43 -7.43 -14.52
N ASP A 181 -14.30 -6.54 -14.99
CA ASP A 181 -13.97 -5.60 -16.07
C ASP A 181 -12.89 -4.61 -15.61
N PHE A 182 -12.95 -4.16 -14.37
CA PHE A 182 -11.90 -3.34 -13.78
C PHE A 182 -10.55 -4.07 -13.80
N VAL A 183 -10.48 -5.30 -13.29
CA VAL A 183 -9.23 -6.06 -13.20
C VAL A 183 -8.66 -6.39 -14.59
N LEU A 184 -9.51 -6.73 -15.57
CA LEU A 184 -9.09 -6.94 -16.95
C LEU A 184 -8.59 -5.65 -17.62
N SER A 185 -9.20 -4.49 -17.30
CA SER A 185 -8.75 -3.19 -17.82
C SER A 185 -7.37 -2.77 -17.32
N LEU A 186 -6.90 -3.33 -16.19
CA LEU A 186 -5.54 -3.14 -15.67
C LEU A 186 -4.48 -3.96 -16.43
N GLY A 187 -4.92 -4.87 -17.31
CA GLY A 187 -4.07 -5.72 -18.12
C GLY A 187 -3.98 -7.18 -17.65
N ALA A 188 -4.81 -7.64 -16.71
CA ALA A 188 -4.87 -9.06 -16.38
C ALA A 188 -5.30 -9.89 -17.60
N ASP A 189 -4.60 -11.00 -17.87
CA ASP A 189 -4.90 -11.89 -19.00
C ASP A 189 -6.06 -12.84 -18.67
N GLN A 190 -6.20 -13.20 -17.38
CA GLN A 190 -7.27 -14.05 -16.89
C GLN A 190 -7.83 -13.50 -15.57
N HIS A 191 -9.14 -13.50 -15.43
CA HIS A 191 -9.83 -13.17 -14.20
C HIS A 191 -10.56 -14.41 -13.64
N ILE A 192 -10.43 -14.64 -12.34
CA ILE A 192 -11.12 -15.70 -11.60
C ILE A 192 -12.00 -15.04 -10.55
N ASP A 193 -13.30 -15.34 -10.61
CA ASP A 193 -14.26 -14.93 -9.60
C ASP A 193 -14.22 -15.92 -8.42
N TYR A 194 -13.55 -15.51 -7.34
CA TYR A 194 -13.42 -16.36 -6.14
C TYR A 194 -14.76 -16.67 -5.45
N THR A 195 -15.85 -15.98 -5.82
CA THR A 195 -17.19 -16.24 -5.29
C THR A 195 -17.92 -17.35 -6.04
N ALA A 196 -17.47 -17.67 -7.26
CA ALA A 196 -18.09 -18.64 -8.15
C ALA A 196 -17.21 -19.87 -8.40
N GLU A 197 -15.89 -19.72 -8.36
CA GLU A 197 -14.95 -20.79 -8.66
C GLU A 197 -13.72 -20.78 -7.73
N LYS A 198 -13.14 -21.95 -7.53
CA LYS A 198 -11.94 -22.11 -6.71
C LYS A 198 -10.71 -22.01 -7.60
N PHE A 199 -9.89 -20.98 -7.40
CA PHE A 199 -8.70 -20.75 -8.22
C PHE A 199 -7.78 -21.99 -8.31
N TYR A 200 -7.65 -22.76 -7.24
CA TYR A 200 -6.78 -23.93 -7.17
C TYR A 200 -7.29 -25.16 -7.94
N GLU A 201 -8.51 -25.09 -8.50
CA GLU A 201 -9.05 -26.11 -9.41
C GLU A 201 -8.79 -25.77 -10.89
N VAL A 202 -8.50 -24.48 -11.18
CA VAL A 202 -8.37 -23.95 -12.56
C VAL A 202 -7.00 -23.34 -12.86
N VAL A 203 -6.14 -23.16 -11.83
CA VAL A 203 -4.77 -22.62 -11.96
C VAL A 203 -3.77 -23.68 -11.54
N ASN A 204 -2.68 -23.79 -12.29
CA ASN A 204 -1.54 -24.64 -11.98
C ASN A 204 -0.24 -24.01 -12.52
N ASP A 205 0.90 -24.50 -12.02
CA ASP A 205 2.24 -24.20 -12.52
C ASP A 205 2.54 -22.71 -12.69
N VAL A 206 2.12 -21.87 -11.71
CA VAL A 206 2.49 -20.47 -11.70
C VAL A 206 3.90 -20.29 -11.12
N ASP A 207 4.61 -19.28 -11.65
CA ASP A 207 5.96 -18.91 -11.22
C ASP A 207 5.93 -18.12 -9.91
N PHE A 208 4.91 -17.30 -9.77
CA PHE A 208 4.80 -16.35 -8.68
C PHE A 208 3.35 -16.19 -8.20
N VAL A 209 3.17 -16.00 -6.89
CA VAL A 209 1.89 -15.60 -6.28
C VAL A 209 2.09 -14.39 -5.39
N LEU A 210 1.25 -13.35 -5.57
CA LEU A 210 1.06 -12.29 -4.58
C LEU A 210 -0.12 -12.66 -3.68
N ASP A 211 0.14 -12.80 -2.38
CA ASP A 211 -0.86 -13.14 -1.36
C ASP A 211 -1.09 -11.99 -0.36
N PRO A 212 -2.10 -11.12 -0.60
CA PRO A 212 -2.52 -10.12 0.37
C PRO A 212 -3.67 -10.58 1.29
N ILE A 213 -3.96 -11.87 1.33
CA ILE A 213 -5.12 -12.46 2.04
C ILE A 213 -4.68 -13.30 3.23
N GLY A 214 -3.70 -14.21 3.01
CA GLY A 214 -3.23 -15.17 4.01
C GLY A 214 -4.19 -16.35 4.23
N GLY A 215 -4.01 -17.06 5.34
CA GLY A 215 -4.89 -18.16 5.75
C GLY A 215 -5.04 -19.27 4.71
N GLU A 216 -6.27 -19.71 4.47
CA GLU A 216 -6.58 -20.79 3.53
C GLU A 216 -6.17 -20.44 2.09
N THR A 217 -6.34 -19.18 1.66
CA THR A 217 -5.90 -18.75 0.32
C THR A 217 -4.40 -19.00 0.12
N ARG A 218 -3.58 -18.66 1.11
CA ARG A 218 -2.14 -18.95 1.09
C ARG A 218 -1.86 -20.45 1.03
N MET A 219 -2.55 -21.24 1.85
CA MET A 219 -2.39 -22.70 1.88
C MET A 219 -2.71 -23.35 0.54
N GLN A 220 -3.76 -22.88 -0.15
CA GLN A 220 -4.14 -23.36 -1.47
C GLN A 220 -3.20 -22.84 -2.57
N SER A 221 -2.66 -21.63 -2.41
CA SER A 221 -1.68 -21.06 -3.36
C SER A 221 -0.42 -21.91 -3.47
N ILE A 222 0.03 -22.54 -2.38
CA ILE A 222 1.17 -23.46 -2.40
C ILE A 222 0.94 -24.65 -3.37
N ASN A 223 -0.32 -25.05 -3.58
CA ASN A 223 -0.63 -26.17 -4.46
C ASN A 223 -0.49 -25.82 -5.95
N VAL A 224 -0.63 -24.56 -6.32
CA VAL A 224 -0.65 -24.10 -7.72
C VAL A 224 0.69 -23.51 -8.18
N VAL A 225 1.60 -23.25 -7.23
CA VAL A 225 2.96 -22.77 -7.55
C VAL A 225 3.85 -23.95 -7.96
N LYS A 226 4.61 -23.78 -9.02
CA LYS A 226 5.60 -24.77 -9.46
C LYS A 226 6.75 -24.92 -8.45
N LYS A 227 7.43 -26.05 -8.45
CA LYS A 227 8.64 -26.24 -7.64
C LYS A 227 9.69 -25.17 -7.99
N GLY A 228 10.24 -24.50 -6.98
CA GLY A 228 11.15 -23.36 -7.12
C GLY A 228 10.47 -22.02 -7.36
N GLY A 229 9.14 -21.97 -7.56
CA GLY A 229 8.39 -20.72 -7.65
C GLY A 229 8.24 -20.03 -6.29
N THR A 230 7.73 -18.82 -6.30
CA THR A 230 7.72 -17.94 -5.12
C THR A 230 6.31 -17.48 -4.79
N ILE A 231 5.99 -17.49 -3.50
CA ILE A 231 4.81 -16.80 -2.93
C ILE A 231 5.32 -15.65 -2.07
N VAL A 232 4.89 -14.43 -2.36
CA VAL A 232 5.11 -13.28 -1.48
C VAL A 232 3.80 -12.91 -0.81
N SER A 233 3.78 -13.01 0.51
CA SER A 233 2.64 -12.62 1.32
C SER A 233 2.92 -11.33 2.10
N ILE A 234 1.97 -10.40 2.05
CA ILE A 234 2.01 -9.16 2.84
C ILE A 234 1.25 -9.29 4.17
N VAL A 235 0.71 -10.48 4.47
CA VAL A 235 -0.01 -10.79 5.71
C VAL A 235 0.86 -11.68 6.60
N PRO A 236 1.40 -11.16 7.71
CA PRO A 236 2.39 -11.88 8.51
C PRO A 236 1.78 -12.91 9.47
N MET A 237 0.46 -12.95 9.62
CA MET A 237 -0.20 -13.81 10.62
C MET A 237 -0.38 -15.25 10.12
N ASN A 238 -0.28 -16.23 11.04
CA ASN A 238 -0.59 -17.66 10.80
C ASN A 238 0.17 -18.24 9.60
N TYR A 239 1.49 -18.03 9.54
CA TYR A 239 2.30 -18.47 8.39
C TYR A 239 3.07 -19.77 8.63
N GLU A 240 3.22 -20.26 9.88
CA GLU A 240 4.08 -21.39 10.24
C GLU A 240 3.67 -22.68 9.50
N ALA A 241 2.39 -23.03 9.48
CA ALA A 241 1.88 -24.18 8.76
C ALA A 241 2.05 -24.08 7.24
N ALA A 242 1.95 -22.85 6.72
CA ALA A 242 2.18 -22.58 5.30
C ALA A 242 3.67 -22.69 4.94
N GLU A 243 4.56 -22.25 5.82
CA GLU A 243 6.02 -22.36 5.65
C GLU A 243 6.48 -23.83 5.57
N GLU A 244 5.97 -24.70 6.46
CA GLU A 244 6.26 -26.11 6.44
C GLU A 244 5.79 -26.77 5.12
N LYS A 245 4.55 -26.53 4.73
CA LYS A 245 4.00 -27.07 3.47
C LYS A 245 4.74 -26.54 2.24
N ALA A 246 5.12 -25.24 2.22
CA ALA A 246 5.88 -24.66 1.13
C ALA A 246 7.26 -25.32 1.00
N ARG A 247 7.95 -25.54 2.14
CA ARG A 247 9.24 -26.25 2.18
C ARG A 247 9.13 -27.67 1.63
N GLU A 248 8.09 -28.43 2.03
CA GLU A 248 7.85 -29.79 1.53
C GLU A 248 7.65 -29.84 0.02
N LYS A 249 6.97 -28.83 -0.54
CA LYS A 249 6.72 -28.70 -1.98
C LYS A 249 7.86 -28.04 -2.77
N GLY A 250 8.89 -27.54 -2.08
CA GLY A 250 9.99 -26.82 -2.71
C GLY A 250 9.57 -25.47 -3.28
N VAL A 251 8.62 -24.79 -2.64
CA VAL A 251 8.12 -23.46 -2.95
C VAL A 251 8.74 -22.44 -2.00
N ASN A 252 9.18 -21.28 -2.51
CA ASN A 252 9.71 -20.20 -1.70
C ASN A 252 8.54 -19.37 -1.13
N LEU A 253 8.34 -19.38 0.19
CA LEU A 253 7.37 -18.52 0.87
C LEU A 253 8.10 -17.35 1.55
N VAL A 254 7.79 -16.14 1.12
CA VAL A 254 8.35 -14.90 1.68
C VAL A 254 7.24 -14.11 2.37
N ILE A 255 7.45 -13.74 3.64
CA ILE A 255 6.59 -12.79 4.35
C ILE A 255 7.24 -11.42 4.21
N GLN A 256 6.62 -10.56 3.42
CA GLN A 256 7.12 -9.22 3.14
C GLN A 256 7.00 -8.32 4.38
N ARG A 257 8.09 -7.64 4.71
CA ARG A 257 8.17 -6.63 5.78
C ARG A 257 8.89 -5.39 5.26
N GLY A 258 8.52 -4.97 4.04
CA GLY A 258 9.13 -3.82 3.39
C GLY A 258 8.84 -2.52 4.14
N ARG A 259 9.79 -1.57 4.03
CA ARG A 259 9.66 -0.23 4.62
C ARG A 259 9.69 0.87 3.55
N GLY A 260 9.95 0.48 2.31
CA GLY A 260 10.24 1.42 1.24
C GLY A 260 11.62 2.08 1.39
N ASN A 261 12.08 2.67 0.31
CA ASN A 261 13.29 3.50 0.26
C ASN A 261 13.15 4.50 -0.91
N LYS A 262 14.15 5.41 -1.03
CA LYS A 262 14.16 6.45 -2.05
C LYS A 262 14.08 5.90 -3.47
N GLU A 263 14.86 4.87 -3.80
CA GLU A 263 14.89 4.25 -5.12
C GLU A 263 13.51 3.69 -5.52
N GLU A 264 12.82 3.04 -4.59
CA GLU A 264 11.50 2.44 -4.82
C GLU A 264 10.44 3.52 -5.06
N ILE A 265 10.40 4.59 -4.25
CA ILE A 265 9.42 5.67 -4.42
C ILE A 265 9.70 6.50 -5.69
N GLU A 266 10.96 6.74 -6.05
CA GLU A 266 11.34 7.41 -7.29
C GLU A 266 11.00 6.56 -8.52
N SER A 267 11.17 5.24 -8.44
CA SER A 267 10.74 4.31 -9.50
C SER A 267 9.24 4.38 -9.73
N LEU A 268 8.44 4.40 -8.66
CA LEU A 268 6.99 4.57 -8.75
C LEU A 268 6.63 5.93 -9.37
N ALA A 269 7.31 7.03 -8.99
CA ALA A 269 7.15 8.34 -9.61
C ALA A 269 7.45 8.29 -11.12
N GLY A 270 8.50 7.55 -11.51
CA GLY A 270 8.84 7.31 -12.92
C GLY A 270 7.74 6.59 -13.70
N LEU A 271 7.14 5.55 -13.12
CA LEU A 271 6.06 4.79 -13.73
C LEU A 271 4.76 5.58 -13.84
N LEU A 272 4.45 6.43 -12.85
CA LEU A 272 3.33 7.38 -12.91
C LEU A 272 3.54 8.40 -14.02
N ARG A 273 4.73 8.99 -14.12
CA ARG A 273 5.08 9.97 -15.18
C ARG A 273 4.93 9.38 -16.57
N GLN A 274 5.27 8.11 -16.74
CA GLN A 274 5.13 7.38 -18.01
C GLN A 274 3.70 6.91 -18.28
N GLY A 275 2.76 7.06 -17.34
CA GLY A 275 1.38 6.57 -17.46
C GLY A 275 1.25 5.03 -17.44
N ILE A 276 2.30 4.33 -16.99
CA ILE A 276 2.30 2.87 -16.82
C ILE A 276 1.45 2.49 -15.62
N LEU A 277 1.60 3.20 -14.50
CA LEU A 277 0.72 3.08 -13.35
C LEU A 277 -0.42 4.08 -13.47
N LYS A 278 -1.65 3.58 -13.43
CA LYS A 278 -2.88 4.35 -13.36
C LYS A 278 -3.48 4.19 -11.98
N VAL A 279 -3.82 5.30 -11.35
CA VAL A 279 -4.39 5.31 -10.01
C VAL A 279 -5.92 5.23 -10.08
N HIS A 280 -6.51 4.39 -9.25
CA HIS A 280 -7.97 4.28 -9.10
C HIS A 280 -8.38 4.66 -7.68
N ILE A 281 -9.11 5.77 -7.55
CA ILE A 281 -9.65 6.28 -6.29
C ILE A 281 -11.15 6.04 -6.29
N SER A 282 -11.63 5.23 -5.34
CA SER A 282 -13.05 4.88 -5.20
C SER A 282 -13.81 5.77 -4.21
N GLY A 283 -13.10 6.65 -3.50
CA GLY A 283 -13.72 7.60 -2.57
C GLY A 283 -12.72 8.66 -2.10
N VAL A 284 -13.22 9.90 -2.00
CA VAL A 284 -12.50 11.03 -1.43
C VAL A 284 -13.33 11.54 -0.27
N TYR A 285 -12.71 11.73 0.89
CA TYR A 285 -13.35 12.18 2.11
C TYR A 285 -12.71 13.48 2.60
N PRO A 286 -13.47 14.47 3.08
CA PRO A 286 -12.89 15.61 3.78
C PRO A 286 -12.12 15.18 5.03
N PHE A 287 -11.07 15.89 5.41
CA PHE A 287 -10.25 15.59 6.59
C PHE A 287 -11.08 15.41 7.88
N THR A 288 -12.13 16.19 8.03
CA THR A 288 -13.07 16.11 9.17
C THR A 288 -13.92 14.83 9.16
N GLN A 289 -13.99 14.10 8.04
CA GLN A 289 -14.70 12.83 7.88
C GLN A 289 -13.75 11.62 7.90
N MET A 290 -12.59 11.71 8.54
CA MET A 290 -11.63 10.62 8.69
C MET A 290 -12.26 9.33 9.25
N ALA A 291 -13.23 9.46 10.16
CA ALA A 291 -13.96 8.32 10.73
C ALA A 291 -14.72 7.53 9.64
N ASP A 292 -15.36 8.21 8.68
CA ASP A 292 -16.10 7.57 7.59
C ASP A 292 -15.16 6.87 6.61
N ALA A 293 -14.00 7.47 6.31
CA ALA A 293 -12.96 6.83 5.52
C ALA A 293 -12.46 5.53 6.18
N HIS A 294 -12.23 5.52 7.50
CA HIS A 294 -11.90 4.32 8.26
C HIS A 294 -13.00 3.24 8.20
N LEU A 295 -14.27 3.63 8.31
CA LEU A 295 -15.40 2.69 8.19
C LEU A 295 -15.46 2.07 6.80
N GLN A 296 -15.23 2.85 5.75
CA GLN A 296 -15.18 2.34 4.38
C GLN A 296 -14.04 1.33 4.19
N ILE A 297 -12.82 1.62 4.67
CA ILE A 297 -11.70 0.67 4.61
C ILE A 297 -12.00 -0.60 5.42
N ALA A 298 -12.58 -0.46 6.61
CA ALA A 298 -12.96 -1.58 7.47
C ALA A 298 -14.00 -2.52 6.82
N SER A 299 -14.80 -2.02 5.88
CA SER A 299 -15.76 -2.83 5.12
C SER A 299 -15.12 -3.93 4.27
N LYS A 300 -13.81 -3.82 3.95
CA LYS A 300 -13.05 -4.70 3.04
C LYS A 300 -13.64 -4.80 1.63
N ARG A 301 -14.40 -3.78 1.19
CA ARG A 301 -15.06 -3.74 -0.12
C ARG A 301 -14.52 -2.63 -1.03
N THR A 302 -13.46 -1.96 -0.61
CA THR A 302 -12.81 -0.90 -1.40
C THR A 302 -12.18 -1.48 -2.65
N VAL A 303 -12.44 -0.85 -3.79
CA VAL A 303 -11.76 -1.10 -5.06
C VAL A 303 -10.70 0.00 -5.24
N GLY A 304 -9.45 -0.37 -5.51
CA GLY A 304 -8.36 0.61 -5.55
C GLY A 304 -8.08 1.25 -4.19
N LYS A 305 -8.09 2.58 -4.13
CA LYS A 305 -7.75 3.37 -2.94
C LYS A 305 -8.85 4.33 -2.52
N ILE A 306 -8.75 4.77 -1.29
CA ILE A 306 -9.50 5.90 -0.71
C ILE A 306 -8.49 6.96 -0.30
N VAL A 307 -8.87 8.22 -0.44
CA VAL A 307 -8.06 9.39 -0.11
C VAL A 307 -8.85 10.31 0.83
N VAL A 308 -8.15 11.00 1.69
CA VAL A 308 -8.67 12.07 2.54
C VAL A 308 -8.01 13.37 2.14
N GLU A 309 -8.83 14.40 1.82
CA GLU A 309 -8.42 15.73 1.36
C GLU A 309 -8.44 16.72 2.54
N LEU A 310 -7.41 17.58 2.65
CA LEU A 310 -7.27 18.60 3.70
C LEU A 310 -7.74 19.98 3.25
#